data_4942496903a702ca16bf685c07228d2f
#
_entry.id   4942496903a702ca16bf685c07228d2f
#
_cell.length_a   1.000
_cell.length_b   1.000
_cell.length_c   1.000
_cell.angle_alpha   90.00
_cell.angle_beta   90.00
_cell.angle_gamma   90.00
#
_symmetry.space_group_name_H-M   'P 1'
#
loop_
_entity.id
_entity.type
_entity.pdbx_description
1 polymer ?
#
loop_
_entity_poly.entity_id
_entity_poly.type
_entity_poly.pdbx_seq_one_letter_code
_entity_poly.pdbx_strand_id
1 'polypeptide(L)'
;IGDPIAPGSNNWAIAGSWTATGAALVANDMHLGLGVPAVWYRARLVVAGETAGTTDGEPRLDAIGVTLPGAPSIVAGSNHRIAWGFTNSYGDWSDVKQLACSQLDLLTVQETIAVQGGDSVPLSIRVPRDPALGHQVVLEESADGQRCTLASWLARARGATNLRIFDLEQARSVGAALELLPTVGIPQQNVVIGDRSGRIAWSILGRLPRGEDAERLWRPIDW
;
A
#
# COMPACT_ATOMS: atom_id res chain seq x y z
N ILE A 1 -5.46 18.62 28.21
CA ILE A 1 -5.72 17.66 27.12
C ILE A 1 -5.41 18.46 25.88
N GLY A 2 -4.23 18.20 25.24
CA GLY A 2 -3.83 18.89 24.03
C GLY A 2 -4.82 18.59 22.89
N ASP A 3 -4.92 19.49 21.92
CA ASP A 3 -5.70 19.28 20.71
C ASP A 3 -5.30 17.95 20.06
N PRO A 4 -6.26 17.17 19.55
CA PRO A 4 -5.95 15.94 18.86
C PRO A 4 -4.99 16.26 17.70
N ILE A 5 -3.83 15.59 17.65
CA ILE A 5 -2.89 15.72 16.54
C ILE A 5 -3.66 15.34 15.28
N ALA A 6 -3.78 16.27 14.34
CA ALA A 6 -4.42 16.00 13.07
C ALA A 6 -3.64 14.86 12.37
N PRO A 7 -4.32 13.77 11.97
CA PRO A 7 -3.66 12.69 11.25
C PRO A 7 -3.10 13.22 9.94
N GLY A 8 -1.88 12.83 9.60
CA GLY A 8 -1.23 13.26 8.38
C GLY A 8 0.13 12.61 8.21
N SER A 9 0.81 12.99 7.15
CA SER A 9 2.20 12.66 6.90
C SER A 9 2.78 13.56 5.82
N ASN A 10 4.08 13.83 5.90
CA ASN A 10 4.80 14.56 4.88
C ASN A 10 5.98 13.72 4.38
N ASN A 11 6.32 13.88 3.11
CA ASN A 11 7.56 13.40 2.55
C ASN A 11 8.08 14.38 1.52
N TRP A 12 9.40 14.45 1.36
CA TRP A 12 10.04 15.21 0.30
C TRP A 12 11.41 14.64 -0.04
N ALA A 13 11.89 14.99 -1.23
CA ALA A 13 13.22 14.65 -1.67
C ALA A 13 13.92 15.89 -2.26
N ILE A 14 15.23 15.99 -2.03
CA ILE A 14 16.10 17.03 -2.57
C ILE A 14 17.09 16.36 -3.52
N ALA A 15 17.15 16.85 -4.75
CA ALA A 15 18.09 16.33 -5.75
C ALA A 15 19.54 16.59 -5.36
N GLY A 16 20.45 15.71 -5.76
CA GLY A 16 21.88 15.81 -5.46
C GLY A 16 22.54 17.11 -5.95
N SER A 17 22.00 17.75 -6.97
CA SER A 17 22.47 19.05 -7.44
C SER A 17 22.33 20.18 -6.39
N TRP A 18 21.52 19.96 -5.37
CA TRP A 18 21.26 20.91 -4.26
C TRP A 18 21.87 20.45 -2.93
N THR A 19 22.67 19.38 -2.94
CA THR A 19 23.30 18.83 -1.74
C THR A 19 24.82 18.93 -1.81
N ALA A 20 25.46 19.04 -0.68
CA ALA A 20 26.92 19.13 -0.61
C ALA A 20 27.64 17.83 -1.04
N THR A 21 26.94 16.69 -0.96
CA THR A 21 27.52 15.36 -1.26
C THR A 21 27.25 14.90 -2.68
N GLY A 22 26.35 15.58 -3.42
CA GLY A 22 25.85 15.12 -4.71
C GLY A 22 24.83 13.97 -4.62
N ALA A 23 24.60 13.38 -3.44
CA ALA A 23 23.58 12.36 -3.23
C ALA A 23 22.22 13.03 -2.91
N ALA A 24 21.11 12.40 -3.28
CA ALA A 24 19.79 12.87 -2.91
C ALA A 24 19.56 12.79 -1.41
N LEU A 25 18.72 13.67 -0.87
CA LEU A 25 18.19 13.58 0.49
C LEU A 25 16.71 13.24 0.42
N VAL A 26 16.25 12.34 1.28
CA VAL A 26 14.84 11.99 1.44
C VAL A 26 14.44 12.19 2.89
N ALA A 27 13.31 12.82 3.11
CA ALA A 27 12.71 12.96 4.43
C ALA A 27 11.28 12.43 4.42
N ASN A 28 10.87 11.83 5.53
CA ASN A 28 9.53 11.35 5.75
C ASN A 28 9.12 11.63 7.21
N ASP A 29 7.96 12.25 7.37
CA ASP A 29 7.40 12.70 8.63
C ASP A 29 5.99 12.14 8.75
N MET A 30 5.82 11.09 9.56
CA MET A 30 4.54 10.42 9.79
C MET A 30 3.91 10.97 11.07
N HIS A 31 2.75 11.62 10.93
CA HIS A 31 2.03 12.22 12.05
C HIS A 31 1.14 11.17 12.73
N LEU A 32 1.74 10.31 13.53
CA LEU A 32 1.04 9.35 14.39
C LEU A 32 1.23 9.76 15.86
N GLY A 33 0.22 9.45 16.67
CA GLY A 33 0.29 9.74 18.11
C GLY A 33 1.49 9.06 18.77
N LEU A 34 2.12 9.75 19.70
CA LEU A 34 3.18 9.18 20.53
C LEU A 34 2.56 8.29 21.61
N GLY A 35 3.06 7.10 21.76
CA GLY A 35 2.56 6.12 22.74
C GLY A 35 3.61 5.07 23.08
N VAL A 36 3.29 4.28 24.11
CA VAL A 36 4.08 3.11 24.51
C VAL A 36 3.13 1.90 24.58
N PRO A 37 3.36 0.87 23.78
CA PRO A 37 4.42 0.72 22.79
C PRO A 37 4.26 1.67 21.60
N ALA A 38 5.38 2.08 21.01
CA ALA A 38 5.37 2.91 19.80
C ALA A 38 4.83 2.13 18.59
N VAL A 39 4.14 2.83 17.70
CA VAL A 39 3.69 2.25 16.41
C VAL A 39 4.89 1.95 15.51
N TRP A 40 5.85 2.87 15.45
CA TRP A 40 7.05 2.72 14.62
C TRP A 40 8.18 2.07 15.42
N TYR A 41 8.81 1.06 14.83
CA TYR A 41 10.00 0.40 15.38
C TYR A 41 11.19 0.62 14.45
N ARG A 42 12.27 1.21 14.97
CA ARG A 42 13.51 1.40 14.20
C ARG A 42 14.28 0.09 14.11
N ALA A 43 14.61 -0.32 12.89
CA ALA A 43 15.31 -1.57 12.63
C ALA A 43 16.39 -1.40 11.56
N ARG A 44 17.38 -2.29 11.59
CA ARG A 44 18.32 -2.54 10.50
C ARG A 44 18.30 -4.03 10.20
N LEU A 45 18.05 -4.36 8.95
CA LEU A 45 18.00 -5.73 8.44
C LEU A 45 19.28 -5.99 7.62
N VAL A 46 20.08 -6.97 8.04
CA VAL A 46 21.31 -7.32 7.35
C VAL A 46 21.26 -8.81 7.01
N VAL A 47 21.40 -9.14 5.73
CA VAL A 47 21.55 -10.51 5.25
C VAL A 47 22.91 -10.63 4.58
N ALA A 48 23.76 -11.50 5.12
CA ALA A 48 25.08 -11.76 4.57
C ALA A 48 25.00 -12.18 3.10
N GLY A 49 25.93 -11.68 2.28
CA GLY A 49 26.11 -12.16 0.91
C GLY A 49 26.84 -13.50 0.94
N GLU A 50 26.39 -14.46 0.15
CA GLU A 50 27.14 -15.67 -0.13
C GLU A 50 28.17 -15.36 -1.24
N THR A 51 29.42 -15.07 -0.84
CA THR A 51 30.52 -15.16 -1.76
C THR A 51 31.21 -16.48 -1.47
N ALA A 52 31.32 -17.37 -2.45
CA ALA A 52 31.92 -18.68 -2.28
C ALA A 52 33.35 -18.51 -1.71
N GLY A 53 33.51 -18.86 -0.44
CA GLY A 53 34.79 -18.92 0.24
C GLY A 53 35.28 -17.69 1.01
N THR A 54 34.50 -16.59 1.12
CA THR A 54 34.86 -15.43 1.96
C THR A 54 33.67 -14.89 2.69
N THR A 55 33.87 -14.47 3.96
CA THR A 55 32.89 -13.77 4.79
C THR A 55 32.85 -12.26 4.52
N ASP A 56 33.62 -11.76 3.56
CA ASP A 56 33.90 -10.33 3.34
C ASP A 56 33.13 -9.73 2.14
N GLY A 57 32.13 -10.44 1.63
CA GLY A 57 31.25 -9.94 0.55
C GLY A 57 30.33 -8.81 1.01
N GLU A 58 29.97 -7.90 0.08
CA GLU A 58 28.88 -6.94 0.34
C GLU A 58 27.62 -7.71 0.77
N PRO A 59 26.89 -7.28 1.81
CA PRO A 59 25.67 -7.93 2.22
C PRO A 59 24.66 -7.97 1.08
N ARG A 60 23.92 -9.07 0.95
CA ARG A 60 22.82 -9.20 -0.01
C ARG A 60 21.70 -8.22 0.28
N LEU A 61 21.50 -7.93 1.57
CA LEU A 61 20.58 -6.93 2.07
C LEU A 61 21.26 -6.17 3.21
N ASP A 62 21.15 -4.86 3.19
CA ASP A 62 21.45 -3.97 4.31
C ASP A 62 20.49 -2.78 4.23
N ALA A 63 19.39 -2.87 4.96
CA ALA A 63 18.34 -1.86 4.96
C ALA A 63 18.09 -1.36 6.39
N ILE A 64 17.99 -0.05 6.54
CA ILE A 64 17.76 0.63 7.81
C ILE A 64 16.59 1.61 7.69
N GLY A 65 15.75 1.67 8.71
CA GLY A 65 14.62 2.58 8.74
C GLY A 65 13.62 2.24 9.82
N VAL A 66 12.35 2.43 9.53
CA VAL A 66 11.25 2.14 10.45
C VAL A 66 10.31 1.08 9.87
N THR A 67 9.80 0.24 10.76
CA THR A 67 8.85 -0.84 10.48
C THR A 67 7.54 -0.59 11.21
N LEU A 68 6.49 -1.31 10.82
CA LEU A 68 5.18 -1.36 11.50
C LEU A 68 4.94 -2.74 12.10
N PRO A 69 4.19 -2.86 13.21
CA PRO A 69 3.77 -4.16 13.74
C PRO A 69 3.07 -5.00 12.66
N GLY A 70 3.56 -6.23 12.46
CA GLY A 70 3.03 -7.13 11.44
C GLY A 70 3.54 -6.89 10.01
N ALA A 71 4.29 -5.80 9.75
CA ALA A 71 4.94 -5.54 8.47
C ALA A 71 6.44 -5.86 8.58
N PRO A 72 6.89 -7.03 8.09
CA PRO A 72 8.27 -7.49 8.26
C PRO A 72 9.25 -6.86 7.24
N SER A 73 9.06 -5.59 6.91
CA SER A 73 9.88 -4.81 5.96
C SER A 73 10.22 -3.44 6.51
N ILE A 74 11.25 -2.82 5.95
CA ILE A 74 11.53 -1.40 6.17
C ILE A 74 10.49 -0.59 5.37
N VAL A 75 9.52 -0.02 6.08
CA VAL A 75 8.44 0.76 5.47
C VAL A 75 8.99 2.07 4.90
N ALA A 76 9.74 2.83 5.70
CA ALA A 76 10.45 4.02 5.24
C ALA A 76 11.89 3.95 5.69
N GLY A 77 12.85 4.21 4.80
CA GLY A 77 14.25 4.07 5.14
C GLY A 77 15.20 4.11 3.95
N SER A 78 16.31 3.40 4.08
CA SER A 78 17.38 3.35 3.07
C SER A 78 18.08 2.00 3.07
N ASN A 79 18.57 1.60 1.91
CA ASN A 79 19.48 0.46 1.71
C ASN A 79 20.91 0.92 1.33
N HIS A 80 21.29 2.13 1.70
CA HIS A 80 22.57 2.79 1.36
C HIS A 80 22.75 3.12 -0.13
N ARG A 81 21.83 2.74 -1.01
CA ARG A 81 21.84 3.04 -2.45
C ARG A 81 20.69 3.95 -2.84
N ILE A 82 19.51 3.64 -2.30
CA ILE A 82 18.31 4.49 -2.37
C ILE A 82 17.80 4.77 -0.97
N ALA A 83 17.01 5.83 -0.84
CA ALA A 83 16.15 6.11 0.30
C ALA A 83 14.72 6.30 -0.21
N TRP A 84 13.73 5.90 0.60
CA TRP A 84 12.32 6.02 0.26
C TRP A 84 11.48 6.42 1.45
N GLY A 85 10.38 7.11 1.18
CA GLY A 85 9.41 7.51 2.17
C GLY A 85 8.00 7.57 1.57
N PHE A 86 6.99 7.41 2.42
CA PHE A 86 5.59 7.31 2.01
C PHE A 86 4.70 8.32 2.73
N THR A 87 3.67 8.77 2.03
CA THR A 87 2.49 9.39 2.62
C THR A 87 1.23 8.76 2.02
N ASN A 88 0.14 8.74 2.79
CA ASN A 88 -1.13 8.29 2.22
C ASN A 88 -1.47 9.11 0.98
N SER A 89 -1.88 8.44 -0.10
CA SER A 89 -2.47 9.12 -1.24
C SER A 89 -3.98 9.18 -1.07
N TYR A 90 -4.56 10.33 -1.46
CA TYR A 90 -5.99 10.45 -1.59
C TYR A 90 -6.40 10.05 -3.00
N GLY A 91 -7.50 9.32 -3.10
CA GLY A 91 -8.06 8.88 -4.36
C GLY A 91 -9.36 8.13 -4.13
N ASP A 92 -10.07 7.86 -5.21
CA ASP A 92 -11.29 7.07 -5.19
C ASP A 92 -10.93 5.58 -5.27
N TRP A 93 -10.83 4.93 -4.12
CA TRP A 93 -10.42 3.54 -3.98
C TRP A 93 -11.57 2.58 -3.77
N SER A 94 -12.77 3.11 -3.56
CA SER A 94 -13.98 2.33 -3.28
C SER A 94 -15.22 3.03 -3.79
N ASP A 95 -16.14 2.24 -4.30
CA ASP A 95 -17.37 2.71 -4.89
C ASP A 95 -18.56 1.90 -4.45
N VAL A 96 -19.73 2.55 -4.46
CA VAL A 96 -21.01 1.90 -4.24
C VAL A 96 -21.93 2.19 -5.42
N LYS A 97 -22.51 1.15 -6.01
CA LYS A 97 -23.53 1.30 -7.06
C LYS A 97 -24.72 0.40 -6.85
N GLN A 98 -25.86 0.81 -7.36
CA GLN A 98 -27.07 0.00 -7.37
C GLN A 98 -27.34 -0.56 -8.77
N LEU A 99 -27.65 -1.85 -8.83
CA LEU A 99 -28.01 -2.57 -10.04
C LEU A 99 -29.23 -3.44 -9.78
N ALA A 100 -29.92 -3.85 -10.87
CA ALA A 100 -30.92 -4.90 -10.74
C ALA A 100 -30.21 -6.21 -10.36
N CYS A 101 -30.66 -6.90 -9.31
CA CYS A 101 -30.05 -8.16 -8.86
C CYS A 101 -30.09 -9.21 -9.97
N SER A 102 -31.11 -9.17 -10.86
CA SER A 102 -31.24 -10.06 -12.02
C SER A 102 -30.12 -9.91 -13.08
N GLN A 103 -29.37 -8.83 -13.03
CA GLN A 103 -28.21 -8.58 -13.91
C GLN A 103 -26.93 -9.22 -13.37
N LEU A 104 -26.97 -9.80 -12.17
CA LEU A 104 -25.81 -10.32 -11.47
C LEU A 104 -25.92 -11.84 -11.35
N ASP A 105 -24.91 -12.56 -11.83
CA ASP A 105 -24.69 -13.95 -11.44
C ASP A 105 -23.87 -13.95 -10.14
N LEU A 106 -24.51 -14.33 -9.04
CA LEU A 106 -23.95 -14.22 -7.68
C LEU A 106 -23.62 -15.59 -7.08
N LEU A 107 -22.50 -15.64 -6.38
CA LEU A 107 -22.12 -16.72 -5.48
C LEU A 107 -22.39 -16.31 -4.04
N THR A 108 -22.71 -17.27 -3.19
CA THR A 108 -22.69 -17.11 -1.74
C THR A 108 -21.44 -17.77 -1.19
N VAL A 109 -20.58 -16.98 -0.55
CA VAL A 109 -19.42 -17.45 0.20
C VAL A 109 -19.79 -17.48 1.68
N GLN A 110 -19.52 -18.61 2.33
CA GLN A 110 -19.73 -18.75 3.76
C GLN A 110 -18.43 -18.49 4.51
N GLU A 111 -18.49 -17.57 5.43
CA GLU A 111 -17.38 -17.23 6.33
C GLU A 111 -17.84 -17.40 7.78
N THR A 112 -16.90 -17.44 8.70
CA THR A 112 -17.18 -17.55 10.12
C THR A 112 -16.35 -16.52 10.89
N ILE A 113 -17.01 -15.70 11.68
CA ILE A 113 -16.35 -14.75 12.58
C ILE A 113 -16.17 -15.45 13.93
N ALA A 114 -14.93 -15.72 14.33
CA ALA A 114 -14.61 -16.20 15.64
C ALA A 114 -14.71 -15.06 16.66
N VAL A 115 -15.52 -15.25 17.71
CA VAL A 115 -15.71 -14.26 18.77
C VAL A 115 -14.98 -14.74 20.03
N GLN A 116 -14.08 -13.92 20.56
CA GLN A 116 -13.36 -14.26 21.79
C GLN A 116 -14.33 -14.38 22.98
N GLY A 117 -14.37 -15.56 23.58
CA GLY A 117 -15.24 -15.84 24.75
C GLY A 117 -16.72 -16.00 24.42
N GLY A 118 -17.09 -16.10 23.14
CA GLY A 118 -18.45 -16.31 22.68
C GLY A 118 -18.57 -17.30 21.53
N ASP A 119 -19.79 -17.54 21.07
CA ASP A 119 -20.05 -18.40 19.92
C ASP A 119 -19.63 -17.72 18.62
N SER A 120 -19.12 -18.52 17.69
CA SER A 120 -18.79 -18.03 16.36
C SER A 120 -20.03 -17.59 15.59
N VAL A 121 -19.92 -16.50 14.84
CA VAL A 121 -21.00 -15.94 14.03
C VAL A 121 -20.81 -16.34 12.56
N PRO A 122 -21.75 -17.08 11.94
CA PRO A 122 -21.70 -17.37 10.53
C PRO A 122 -22.01 -16.11 9.71
N LEU A 123 -21.28 -15.90 8.62
CA LEU A 123 -21.43 -14.77 7.70
C LEU A 123 -21.62 -15.29 6.27
N SER A 124 -22.72 -14.93 5.64
CA SER A 124 -22.96 -15.21 4.23
C SER A 124 -22.65 -13.97 3.39
N ILE A 125 -21.69 -14.09 2.50
CA ILE A 125 -21.24 -12.98 1.65
C ILE A 125 -21.66 -13.30 0.21
N ARG A 126 -22.40 -12.40 -0.45
CA ARG A 126 -22.74 -12.54 -1.86
C ARG A 126 -21.74 -11.78 -2.72
N VAL A 127 -21.15 -12.46 -3.68
CA VAL A 127 -20.15 -11.89 -4.58
C VAL A 127 -20.48 -12.23 -6.04
N PRO A 128 -20.18 -11.36 -7.00
CA PRO A 128 -20.31 -11.70 -8.42
C PRO A 128 -19.44 -12.90 -8.76
N ARG A 129 -19.99 -13.82 -9.56
CA ARG A 129 -19.26 -14.98 -10.08
C ARG A 129 -18.24 -14.57 -11.15
N ASP A 130 -18.50 -13.47 -11.86
CA ASP A 130 -17.58 -12.94 -12.86
C ASP A 130 -16.25 -12.54 -12.21
N PRO A 131 -15.12 -13.13 -12.58
CA PRO A 131 -13.80 -12.79 -12.04
C PRO A 131 -13.40 -11.32 -12.27
N ALA A 132 -13.91 -10.67 -13.32
CA ALA A 132 -13.67 -9.25 -13.58
C ALA A 132 -14.30 -8.36 -12.51
N LEU A 133 -15.36 -8.83 -11.86
CA LEU A 133 -16.06 -8.17 -10.77
C LEU A 133 -15.66 -8.72 -9.38
N GLY A 134 -14.63 -9.56 -9.29
CA GLY A 134 -14.24 -10.25 -8.06
C GLY A 134 -13.81 -9.34 -6.90
N HIS A 135 -13.64 -8.04 -7.16
CA HIS A 135 -13.40 -7.02 -6.13
C HIS A 135 -14.69 -6.43 -5.56
N GLN A 136 -15.86 -6.84 -6.05
CA GLN A 136 -17.16 -6.37 -5.62
C GLN A 136 -17.80 -7.33 -4.61
N VAL A 137 -18.68 -6.78 -3.78
CA VAL A 137 -19.49 -7.52 -2.83
C VAL A 137 -20.88 -6.89 -2.74
N VAL A 138 -21.92 -7.72 -2.61
CA VAL A 138 -23.27 -7.22 -2.33
C VAL A 138 -23.34 -6.83 -0.86
N LEU A 139 -23.56 -5.55 -0.60
CA LEU A 139 -23.78 -5.02 0.75
C LEU A 139 -25.21 -5.22 1.20
N GLU A 140 -26.18 -4.98 0.30
CA GLU A 140 -27.58 -4.97 0.62
C GLU A 140 -28.40 -5.40 -0.60
N GLU A 141 -29.52 -6.07 -0.33
CA GLU A 141 -30.60 -6.33 -1.29
C GLU A 141 -31.86 -5.63 -0.82
N SER A 142 -32.58 -5.02 -1.76
CA SER A 142 -33.89 -4.46 -1.44
C SER A 142 -34.85 -5.55 -0.97
N ALA A 143 -35.84 -5.19 -0.15
CA ALA A 143 -36.81 -6.12 0.43
C ALA A 143 -37.58 -6.95 -0.61
N ASP A 144 -37.76 -6.41 -1.83
CA ASP A 144 -38.37 -7.09 -2.96
C ASP A 144 -37.39 -7.95 -3.77
N GLY A 145 -36.09 -7.96 -3.41
CA GLY A 145 -35.05 -8.72 -4.10
C GLY A 145 -34.69 -8.18 -5.49
N GLN A 146 -35.20 -7.02 -5.88
CA GLN A 146 -35.00 -6.50 -7.24
C GLN A 146 -33.72 -5.67 -7.38
N ARG A 147 -33.30 -4.96 -6.35
CA ARG A 147 -32.09 -4.09 -6.37
C ARG A 147 -31.01 -4.61 -5.44
N CYS A 148 -29.81 -4.65 -5.95
CA CYS A 148 -28.60 -4.99 -5.24
C CYS A 148 -27.69 -3.76 -5.12
N THR A 149 -27.26 -3.44 -3.92
CA THR A 149 -26.23 -2.44 -3.64
C THR A 149 -24.87 -3.16 -3.59
N LEU A 150 -24.01 -2.85 -4.55
CA LEU A 150 -22.68 -3.42 -4.62
C LEU A 150 -21.66 -2.40 -4.12
N ALA A 151 -20.73 -2.87 -3.27
CA ALA A 151 -19.50 -2.14 -2.99
C ALA A 151 -18.37 -2.71 -3.81
N SER A 152 -17.63 -1.84 -4.46
CA SER A 152 -16.33 -2.10 -5.08
C SER A 152 -15.25 -1.56 -4.17
N TRP A 153 -14.25 -2.36 -3.84
CA TRP A 153 -13.10 -1.91 -3.08
C TRP A 153 -11.82 -2.48 -3.69
N LEU A 154 -10.92 -1.58 -4.09
CA LEU A 154 -9.71 -1.96 -4.82
C LEU A 154 -8.82 -2.92 -4.02
N ALA A 155 -8.83 -2.85 -2.68
CA ALA A 155 -8.10 -3.79 -1.82
C ALA A 155 -8.54 -5.25 -1.99
N ARG A 156 -9.77 -5.50 -2.49
CA ARG A 156 -10.27 -6.85 -2.80
C ARG A 156 -9.84 -7.35 -4.18
N ALA A 157 -9.29 -6.49 -5.01
CA ALA A 157 -8.84 -6.90 -6.35
C ALA A 157 -7.67 -7.90 -6.22
N ARG A 158 -7.66 -8.90 -7.10
CA ARG A 158 -6.60 -9.91 -7.12
C ARG A 158 -5.23 -9.26 -7.26
N GLY A 159 -4.32 -9.53 -6.32
CA GLY A 159 -2.98 -8.96 -6.28
C GLY A 159 -2.91 -7.52 -5.77
N ALA A 160 -4.01 -6.97 -5.20
CA ALA A 160 -3.99 -5.67 -4.53
C ALA A 160 -3.13 -5.68 -3.27
N THR A 161 -2.92 -6.86 -2.67
CA THR A 161 -2.00 -7.07 -1.54
C THR A 161 -0.99 -8.14 -1.89
N ASN A 162 0.30 -7.84 -1.70
CA ASN A 162 1.40 -8.80 -1.84
C ASN A 162 2.63 -8.33 -1.06
N LEU A 163 3.69 -9.13 -1.06
CA LEU A 163 4.92 -8.84 -0.32
C LEU A 163 6.01 -8.18 -1.19
N ARG A 164 5.69 -7.69 -2.38
CA ARG A 164 6.69 -7.12 -3.29
C ARG A 164 7.30 -5.81 -2.83
N ILE A 165 6.78 -5.21 -1.77
CA ILE A 165 7.43 -4.07 -1.11
C ILE A 165 8.85 -4.42 -0.64
N PHE A 166 9.12 -5.69 -0.34
CA PHE A 166 10.47 -6.16 0.00
C PHE A 166 11.49 -6.01 -1.14
N ASP A 167 11.02 -6.01 -2.38
CA ASP A 167 11.90 -5.84 -3.53
C ASP A 167 12.52 -4.42 -3.54
N LEU A 168 11.83 -3.44 -2.92
CA LEU A 168 12.32 -2.07 -2.79
C LEU A 168 13.61 -2.00 -1.94
N GLU A 169 13.71 -2.84 -0.90
CA GLU A 169 14.90 -2.94 -0.06
C GLU A 169 16.17 -3.39 -0.83
N GLN A 170 15.97 -3.96 -2.01
CA GLN A 170 17.06 -4.45 -2.89
C GLN A 170 17.29 -3.55 -4.10
N ALA A 171 16.44 -2.55 -4.34
CA ALA A 171 16.58 -1.63 -5.46
C ALA A 171 17.89 -0.82 -5.35
N ARG A 172 18.60 -0.64 -6.46
CA ARG A 172 19.93 -0.03 -6.48
C ARG A 172 19.95 1.39 -7.05
N SER A 173 18.85 1.86 -7.60
CA SER A 173 18.68 3.19 -8.19
C SER A 173 17.23 3.60 -8.19
N VAL A 174 16.98 4.89 -8.38
CA VAL A 174 15.62 5.44 -8.60
C VAL A 174 14.93 4.72 -9.78
N GLY A 175 15.65 4.47 -10.88
CA GLY A 175 15.07 3.78 -12.03
C GLY A 175 14.60 2.37 -11.70
N ALA A 176 15.45 1.56 -11.04
CA ALA A 176 15.09 0.21 -10.62
C ALA A 176 13.91 0.20 -9.63
N ALA A 177 13.86 1.18 -8.72
CA ALA A 177 12.71 1.32 -7.81
C ALA A 177 11.42 1.63 -8.57
N LEU A 178 11.44 2.57 -9.53
CA LEU A 178 10.27 2.93 -10.32
C LEU A 178 9.69 1.74 -11.13
N GLU A 179 10.53 0.83 -11.60
CA GLU A 179 10.09 -0.40 -12.29
C GLU A 179 9.34 -1.37 -11.37
N LEU A 180 9.63 -1.34 -10.07
CA LEU A 180 8.96 -2.19 -9.08
C LEU A 180 7.59 -1.66 -8.68
N LEU A 181 7.42 -0.33 -8.58
CA LEU A 181 6.22 0.30 -7.99
C LEU A 181 4.89 -0.22 -8.56
N PRO A 182 4.71 -0.44 -9.89
CA PRO A 182 3.45 -0.94 -10.43
C PRO A 182 3.10 -2.37 -10.00
N THR A 183 4.05 -3.11 -9.44
CA THR A 183 3.90 -4.51 -9.05
C THR A 183 3.65 -4.70 -7.57
N VAL A 184 3.88 -3.67 -6.76
CA VAL A 184 3.73 -3.70 -5.31
C VAL A 184 2.26 -3.57 -4.94
N GLY A 185 1.75 -4.52 -4.15
CA GLY A 185 0.38 -4.54 -3.66
C GLY A 185 0.33 -4.14 -2.19
N ILE A 186 0.13 -2.86 -1.95
CA ILE A 186 -0.17 -2.25 -0.65
C ILE A 186 -1.24 -1.17 -0.84
N PRO A 187 -1.83 -0.62 0.22
CA PRO A 187 -2.65 0.58 0.12
C PRO A 187 -1.89 1.69 -0.62
N GLN A 188 -2.59 2.47 -1.41
CA GLN A 188 -1.99 3.48 -2.27
C GLN A 188 -1.26 4.54 -1.46
N GLN A 189 -0.01 4.78 -1.81
CA GLN A 189 0.87 5.73 -1.14
C GLN A 189 1.54 6.66 -2.15
N ASN A 190 1.66 7.94 -1.82
CA ASN A 190 2.67 8.77 -2.43
C ASN A 190 4.04 8.26 -2.00
N VAL A 191 4.92 8.00 -2.93
CA VAL A 191 6.29 7.60 -2.65
C VAL A 191 7.26 8.64 -3.20
N VAL A 192 8.20 9.08 -2.38
CA VAL A 192 9.39 9.80 -2.82
C VAL A 192 10.59 8.88 -2.67
N ILE A 193 11.46 8.91 -3.67
CA ILE A 193 12.67 8.10 -3.73
C ILE A 193 13.82 8.99 -4.13
N GLY A 194 14.97 8.81 -3.49
CA GLY A 194 16.21 9.44 -3.89
C GLY A 194 17.34 8.42 -3.93
N ASP A 195 18.35 8.61 -4.76
CA ASP A 195 19.51 7.73 -4.82
C ASP A 195 20.84 8.46 -4.61
N ARG A 196 21.88 7.67 -4.40
CA ARG A 196 23.24 8.18 -4.15
C ARG A 196 23.86 8.90 -5.35
N SER A 197 23.29 8.75 -6.55
CA SER A 197 23.70 9.54 -7.74
C SER A 197 23.02 10.89 -7.81
N GLY A 198 22.16 11.22 -6.84
CA GLY A 198 21.47 12.50 -6.75
C GLY A 198 20.12 12.55 -7.49
N ARG A 199 19.68 11.46 -8.09
CA ARG A 199 18.37 11.38 -8.75
C ARG A 199 17.27 11.28 -7.72
N ILE A 200 16.15 11.92 -8.00
CA ILE A 200 14.92 11.84 -7.21
C ILE A 200 13.74 11.48 -8.10
N ALA A 201 12.72 10.89 -7.51
CA ALA A 201 11.43 10.65 -8.15
C ALA A 201 10.29 10.72 -7.14
N TRP A 202 9.12 11.03 -7.66
CA TRP A 202 7.84 10.85 -7.01
C TRP A 202 6.94 9.98 -7.87
N SER A 203 6.13 9.15 -7.21
CA SER A 203 5.12 8.32 -7.87
C SER A 203 4.02 7.96 -6.87
N ILE A 204 2.98 7.28 -7.35
CA ILE A 204 2.02 6.59 -6.49
C ILE A 204 2.30 5.10 -6.54
N LEU A 205 2.50 4.51 -5.37
CA LEU A 205 2.68 3.08 -5.16
C LEU A 205 1.33 2.44 -4.84
N GLY A 206 1.16 1.19 -5.25
CA GLY A 206 -0.09 0.46 -5.11
C GLY A 206 -0.93 0.46 -6.39
N ARG A 207 -1.96 -0.35 -6.41
CA ARG A 207 -2.84 -0.43 -7.57
C ARG A 207 -3.72 0.79 -7.69
N LEU A 208 -3.85 1.30 -8.89
CA LEU A 208 -4.76 2.39 -9.23
C LEU A 208 -5.92 1.84 -10.07
N PRO A 209 -7.16 2.31 -9.85
CA PRO A 209 -8.27 2.00 -10.75
C PRO A 209 -7.96 2.57 -12.14
N ARG A 210 -8.30 1.83 -13.18
CA ARG A 210 -8.29 2.37 -14.56
C ARG A 210 -9.68 2.87 -14.87
N GLY A 211 -9.85 4.19 -14.88
CA GLY A 211 -11.05 4.80 -15.44
C GLY A 211 -10.94 4.89 -16.96
N GLU A 212 -12.05 4.86 -17.66
CA GLU A 212 -12.11 5.13 -19.11
C GLU A 212 -11.67 6.57 -19.41
N ASP A 213 -11.76 7.47 -18.43
CA ASP A 213 -11.30 8.86 -18.49
C ASP A 213 -10.40 9.16 -17.29
N ALA A 214 -9.13 9.36 -17.52
CA ALA A 214 -8.16 9.78 -16.49
C ALA A 214 -8.57 11.11 -15.79
N GLU A 215 -9.39 11.92 -16.44
CA GLU A 215 -9.96 13.16 -15.86
C GLU A 215 -11.03 12.89 -14.81
N ARG A 216 -11.64 11.70 -14.78
CA ARG A 216 -12.69 11.33 -13.81
C ARG A 216 -12.15 10.93 -12.44
N LEU A 217 -10.88 10.67 -12.29
CA LEU A 217 -10.28 10.30 -10.99
C LEU A 217 -10.43 11.39 -9.91
N TRP A 218 -10.81 12.60 -10.29
CA TRP A 218 -10.93 13.76 -9.41
C TRP A 218 -12.33 14.36 -9.34
N ARG A 219 -13.32 13.76 -9.99
CA ARG A 219 -14.70 14.20 -9.90
C ARG A 219 -15.52 13.20 -9.10
N PRO A 220 -16.50 13.66 -8.31
CA PRO A 220 -17.54 12.78 -7.80
C PRO A 220 -18.15 12.04 -8.98
N ILE A 221 -18.14 10.72 -8.93
CA ILE A 221 -18.69 9.91 -10.01
C ILE A 221 -20.21 10.02 -9.89
N ASP A 222 -20.86 10.57 -10.89
CA ASP A 222 -22.31 10.45 -11.04
C ASP A 222 -22.59 8.99 -11.41
N TRP A 223 -23.22 8.27 -10.48
CA TRP A 223 -23.54 6.85 -10.54
C TRP A 223 -24.79 6.56 -11.35
#